data_8ef3cbcc8a8058e3d198966775accf83
#
_entry.id   8ef3cbcc8a8058e3d198966775accf83
#
_cell.length_a   1.000
_cell.length_b   1.000
_cell.length_c   1.000
_cell.angle_alpha   90.00
_cell.angle_beta   90.00
_cell.angle_gamma   90.00
#
_symmetry.space_group_name_H-M   'P 1'
#
loop_
_entity.id
_entity.type
_entity.pdbx_description
1 polymer ?
#
loop_
_entity_poly.entity_id
_entity_poly.type
_entity_poly.pdbx_seq_one_letter_code
_entity_poly.pdbx_strand_id
1 'polypeptide(L)'
;MAWPKLLFSSPGGEVMEHPTLLASVRSGDRLLHPTDGFLPLPRHARLVHLPGRLPVGIDPSSGRLRLLDEAQVGGKSFTPQAVGALLPPGYTRTLLPGEVKAGGPILPQWAYTAAGWGIRGPVTWALRTDRRRHWSPERFSTAELPRLISAHRHRFPENRVLAQLDICARAYRCFTSQNIFYLRDEGAIPASSSCNARCVGCISDQPAGGAPASHARLSEPPSAREMAEIGEFHLSNARGRAMISFGQGCEGEPLMRSRAIAEAIVAIRAKTSRGSININSNASLSGALKALLDSGLDAVRISLNSANPRLYEAYYQPRGYRWQDVEASIALARERRAYVALNLLLFPGVSDSAREVRALVQLVVRYRIDQVQTRSLCIDPLQYLEVARRAGANEKGNGIEQMLSRLRSAAPWLKIGNFAMATRERQTAPLYAPAFG
;
A
#
# COMPACT_ATOMS: atom_id res chain seq x y z
N MET A 1 -27.31 -11.84 12.77
CA MET A 1 -26.19 -11.22 13.54
C MET A 1 -26.62 -9.84 13.97
N ALA A 2 -26.36 -9.44 15.22
CA ALA A 2 -26.64 -8.06 15.62
C ALA A 2 -25.64 -7.12 14.91
N TRP A 3 -26.16 -6.01 14.43
CA TRP A 3 -25.38 -4.97 13.76
C TRP A 3 -24.36 -4.34 14.69
N PRO A 4 -23.15 -4.04 14.19
CA PRO A 4 -22.18 -3.29 14.97
C PRO A 4 -22.71 -1.91 15.32
N LYS A 5 -22.55 -1.49 16.56
CA LYS A 5 -22.86 -0.15 17.00
C LYS A 5 -21.87 0.86 16.48
N LEU A 6 -22.29 2.11 16.35
CA LEU A 6 -21.45 3.23 15.97
C LEU A 6 -20.34 3.45 16.99
N LEU A 7 -19.11 3.59 16.51
CA LEU A 7 -17.98 4.12 17.29
C LEU A 7 -17.82 5.60 17.02
N PHE A 8 -17.62 6.37 18.07
CA PHE A 8 -17.25 7.78 18.02
C PHE A 8 -16.17 8.08 19.05
N SER A 9 -15.54 9.23 18.97
CA SER A 9 -14.58 9.65 19.99
C SER A 9 -14.86 11.05 20.51
N SER A 10 -14.36 11.32 21.73
CA SER A 10 -14.21 12.68 22.24
C SER A 10 -13.17 13.45 21.39
N PRO A 11 -13.10 14.78 21.49
CA PRO A 11 -12.03 15.59 20.89
C PRO A 11 -10.63 15.18 21.36
N GLY A 12 -10.52 14.61 22.57
CA GLY A 12 -9.28 14.07 23.13
C GLY A 12 -8.88 12.70 22.56
N GLY A 13 -9.70 12.09 21.70
CA GLY A 13 -9.40 10.81 21.06
C GLY A 13 -9.85 9.57 21.84
N GLU A 14 -10.57 9.73 22.96
CA GLU A 14 -11.17 8.62 23.69
C GLU A 14 -12.30 8.01 22.86
N VAL A 15 -12.17 6.73 22.52
CA VAL A 15 -13.12 5.99 21.66
C VAL A 15 -14.22 5.36 22.50
N MET A 16 -15.46 5.54 22.08
CA MET A 16 -16.67 5.08 22.77
C MET A 16 -17.64 4.43 21.79
N GLU A 17 -18.47 3.52 22.27
CA GLU A 17 -19.62 3.00 21.52
C GLU A 17 -20.86 3.86 21.76
N HIS A 18 -21.65 4.08 20.71
CA HIS A 18 -22.95 4.73 20.88
C HIS A 18 -23.99 3.74 21.43
N PRO A 19 -24.81 4.14 22.40
CA PRO A 19 -25.74 3.22 23.04
C PRO A 19 -26.77 2.57 22.09
N THR A 20 -27.23 3.31 21.09
CA THR A 20 -28.31 2.88 20.20
C THR A 20 -27.98 2.91 18.72
N LEU A 21 -27.25 3.93 18.23
CA LEU A 21 -26.96 4.04 16.79
C LEU A 21 -26.05 2.91 16.31
N LEU A 22 -26.36 2.40 15.14
CA LEU A 22 -25.55 1.39 14.44
C LEU A 22 -24.51 2.08 13.55
N ALA A 23 -23.42 1.36 13.26
CA ALA A 23 -22.36 1.87 12.41
C ALA A 23 -22.83 2.03 10.97
N SER A 24 -22.64 3.21 10.38
CA SER A 24 -22.68 3.38 8.94
C SER A 24 -21.28 3.27 8.35
N VAL A 25 -21.19 3.03 7.05
CA VAL A 25 -19.94 2.93 6.30
C VAL A 25 -20.01 3.74 5.02
N ARG A 26 -18.88 3.94 4.36
CA ARG A 26 -18.80 4.67 3.10
C ARG A 26 -18.17 3.79 2.01
N SER A 27 -18.75 3.86 0.80
CA SER A 27 -18.17 3.34 -0.43
C SER A 27 -18.23 4.44 -1.50
N GLY A 28 -17.07 4.94 -1.91
CA GLY A 28 -17.03 6.16 -2.73
C GLY A 28 -17.61 7.36 -1.98
N ASP A 29 -18.49 8.08 -2.63
CA ASP A 29 -19.23 9.22 -2.06
C ASP A 29 -20.50 8.84 -1.27
N ARG A 30 -20.85 7.54 -1.26
CA ARG A 30 -22.12 7.05 -0.71
C ARG A 30 -21.97 6.53 0.70
N LEU A 31 -22.80 7.03 1.62
CA LEU A 31 -23.01 6.43 2.93
C LEU A 31 -23.96 5.24 2.80
N LEU A 32 -23.61 4.15 3.44
CA LEU A 32 -24.30 2.87 3.33
C LEU A 32 -24.64 2.30 4.70
N HIS A 33 -25.71 1.52 4.73
CA HIS A 33 -26.02 0.58 5.78
C HIS A 33 -25.42 -0.78 5.39
N PRO A 34 -24.29 -1.21 5.99
CA PRO A 34 -23.68 -2.47 5.62
C PRO A 34 -24.54 -3.62 6.13
N THR A 35 -24.74 -4.65 5.32
CA THR A 35 -25.50 -5.84 5.71
C THR A 35 -24.64 -6.97 6.28
N ASP A 36 -23.33 -6.95 5.98
CA ASP A 36 -22.36 -7.98 6.34
C ASP A 36 -20.91 -7.50 6.08
N GLY A 37 -19.99 -8.42 5.88
CA GLY A 37 -18.63 -8.13 5.42
C GLY A 37 -17.70 -7.55 6.48
N PHE A 38 -18.06 -7.57 7.75
CA PHE A 38 -17.17 -7.20 8.85
C PHE A 38 -16.53 -8.44 9.52
N LEU A 39 -15.38 -8.22 10.11
CA LEU A 39 -14.65 -9.22 10.89
C LEU A 39 -14.20 -8.61 12.23
N PRO A 40 -13.90 -9.42 13.25
CA PRO A 40 -13.30 -8.92 14.49
C PRO A 40 -12.07 -8.08 14.18
N LEU A 41 -11.89 -6.97 14.89
CA LEU A 41 -10.73 -6.10 14.71
C LEU A 41 -9.44 -6.92 14.83
N PRO A 42 -8.59 -6.99 13.79
CA PRO A 42 -7.40 -7.82 13.83
C PRO A 42 -6.45 -7.41 14.95
N ARG A 43 -5.75 -8.38 15.54
CA ARG A 43 -4.63 -8.07 16.43
C ARG A 43 -3.65 -7.14 15.74
N HIS A 44 -3.15 -6.14 16.44
CA HIS A 44 -2.30 -5.04 15.93
C HIS A 44 -3.02 -4.00 15.05
N ALA A 45 -4.31 -4.11 14.80
CA ALA A 45 -5.08 -2.98 14.30
C ALA A 45 -5.22 -1.92 15.40
N ARG A 46 -5.45 -0.68 14.98
CA ARG A 46 -5.66 0.45 15.90
C ARG A 46 -6.91 1.20 15.51
N LEU A 47 -7.73 1.55 16.49
CA LEU A 47 -8.78 2.54 16.31
C LEU A 47 -8.15 3.93 16.35
N VAL A 48 -8.61 4.80 15.46
CA VAL A 48 -8.14 6.19 15.34
C VAL A 48 -9.33 7.12 15.15
N HIS A 49 -9.30 8.27 15.80
CA HIS A 49 -10.30 9.32 15.55
C HIS A 49 -9.93 10.13 14.30
N LEU A 50 -10.92 10.73 13.68
CA LEU A 50 -10.80 11.53 12.47
C LEU A 50 -11.12 13.00 12.78
N PRO A 51 -10.11 13.85 13.03
CA PRO A 51 -10.32 15.24 13.39
C PRO A 51 -11.15 16.00 12.36
N GLY A 52 -12.17 16.72 12.84
CA GLY A 52 -13.06 17.50 11.99
C GLY A 52 -14.03 16.69 11.13
N ARG A 53 -14.22 15.40 11.46
CA ARG A 53 -15.21 14.52 10.83
C ARG A 53 -16.26 14.10 11.84
N LEU A 54 -17.52 14.43 11.58
CA LEU A 54 -18.64 13.99 12.41
C LEU A 54 -19.02 12.56 12.05
N PRO A 55 -19.26 11.69 13.04
CA PRO A 55 -19.71 10.34 12.78
C PRO A 55 -21.14 10.31 12.27
N VAL A 56 -21.41 9.42 11.33
CA VAL A 56 -22.76 9.13 10.87
C VAL A 56 -23.15 7.74 11.35
N GLY A 57 -24.24 7.64 12.06
CA GLY A 57 -24.84 6.37 12.47
C GLY A 57 -26.08 6.04 11.67
N ILE A 58 -26.68 4.90 12.01
CA ILE A 58 -27.98 4.46 11.49
C ILE A 58 -28.91 4.29 12.70
N ASP A 59 -30.04 4.95 12.64
CA ASP A 59 -31.11 4.75 13.62
C ASP A 59 -31.74 3.38 13.41
N PRO A 60 -31.67 2.47 14.39
CA PRO A 60 -32.17 1.10 14.24
C PRO A 60 -33.69 1.01 14.09
N SER A 61 -34.44 2.02 14.55
CA SER A 61 -35.90 2.03 14.46
C SER A 61 -36.42 2.42 13.10
N SER A 62 -35.72 3.37 12.44
CA SER A 62 -36.14 3.94 11.15
C SER A 62 -35.27 3.46 9.98
N GLY A 63 -34.11 2.89 10.22
CA GLY A 63 -33.12 2.55 9.20
C GLY A 63 -32.46 3.76 8.54
N ARG A 64 -32.73 4.98 9.01
CA ARG A 64 -32.23 6.22 8.42
C ARG A 64 -30.84 6.58 8.95
N LEU A 65 -30.05 7.21 8.07
CA LEU A 65 -28.79 7.81 8.46
C LEU A 65 -29.02 8.99 9.41
N ARG A 66 -28.23 9.05 10.47
CA ARG A 66 -28.29 10.11 11.49
C ARG A 66 -26.90 10.65 11.73
N LEU A 67 -26.72 11.94 11.53
CA LEU A 67 -25.51 12.65 11.92
C LEU A 67 -25.47 12.73 13.45
N LEU A 68 -24.32 12.42 14.03
CA LEU A 68 -24.04 12.62 15.45
C LEU A 68 -23.16 13.89 15.57
N ASP A 69 -23.79 15.02 15.82
CA ASP A 69 -23.13 16.34 15.95
C ASP A 69 -22.88 16.75 17.40
N GLU A 70 -23.57 16.11 18.34
CA GLU A 70 -23.40 16.28 19.77
C GLU A 70 -23.43 14.94 20.48
N ALA A 71 -22.56 14.77 21.46
CA ALA A 71 -22.55 13.62 22.37
C ALA A 71 -22.36 14.08 23.81
N GLN A 72 -22.94 13.34 24.75
CA GLN A 72 -22.84 13.62 26.17
C GLN A 72 -22.28 12.41 26.91
N VAL A 73 -21.21 12.63 27.69
CA VAL A 73 -20.58 11.59 28.53
C VAL A 73 -20.22 12.20 29.88
N GLY A 74 -20.61 11.53 30.97
CA GLY A 74 -20.34 12.00 32.31
C GLY A 74 -20.88 13.39 32.61
N GLY A 75 -22.02 13.78 32.00
CA GLY A 75 -22.63 15.11 32.17
C GLY A 75 -21.97 16.23 31.36
N LYS A 76 -20.95 15.94 30.56
CA LYS A 76 -20.27 16.91 29.66
C LYS A 76 -20.68 16.67 28.22
N SER A 77 -21.13 17.75 27.55
CA SER A 77 -21.44 17.77 26.13
C SER A 77 -20.20 18.14 25.30
N PHE A 78 -20.05 17.51 24.13
CA PHE A 78 -18.98 17.77 23.18
C PHE A 78 -19.36 17.38 21.75
N THR A 79 -18.65 17.96 20.78
CA THR A 79 -18.75 17.55 19.37
C THR A 79 -17.96 16.27 19.13
N PRO A 80 -18.62 15.14 18.80
CA PRO A 80 -17.96 13.86 18.59
C PRO A 80 -17.18 13.83 17.27
N GLN A 81 -16.18 12.97 17.22
CA GLN A 81 -15.39 12.72 16.02
C GLN A 81 -15.59 11.28 15.52
N ALA A 82 -15.62 11.11 14.20
CA ALA A 82 -15.71 9.79 13.59
C ALA A 82 -14.48 8.93 13.94
N VAL A 83 -14.66 7.62 13.94
CA VAL A 83 -13.64 6.64 14.25
C VAL A 83 -13.44 5.70 13.07
N GLY A 84 -12.19 5.44 12.73
CA GLY A 84 -11.79 4.42 11.79
C GLY A 84 -10.79 3.45 12.39
N ALA A 85 -10.46 2.39 11.64
CA ALA A 85 -9.42 1.45 11.99
C ALA A 85 -8.23 1.56 11.03
N LEU A 86 -7.02 1.39 11.56
CA LEU A 86 -5.80 1.14 10.80
C LEU A 86 -5.47 -0.35 10.89
N LEU A 87 -5.39 -1.00 9.74
CA LEU A 87 -5.20 -2.45 9.66
C LEU A 87 -3.71 -2.83 9.62
N PRO A 88 -3.32 -3.96 10.20
CA PRO A 88 -1.99 -4.51 10.02
C PRO A 88 -1.80 -5.03 8.59
N PRO A 89 -0.54 -5.24 8.14
CA PRO A 89 -0.24 -5.90 6.86
C PRO A 89 -0.95 -7.26 6.73
N GLY A 90 -1.34 -7.61 5.51
CA GLY A 90 -2.10 -8.83 5.20
C GLY A 90 -3.61 -8.63 5.15
N TYR A 91 -4.09 -7.44 5.48
CA TYR A 91 -5.49 -7.06 5.35
C TYR A 91 -5.67 -5.94 4.32
N THR A 92 -6.82 -5.96 3.66
CA THR A 92 -7.25 -4.94 2.69
C THR A 92 -8.61 -4.40 3.11
N ARG A 93 -8.75 -3.10 3.25
CA ARG A 93 -10.04 -2.49 3.58
C ARG A 93 -11.06 -2.71 2.47
N THR A 94 -12.31 -2.92 2.85
CA THR A 94 -13.44 -3.05 1.93
C THR A 94 -14.37 -1.84 1.96
N LEU A 95 -14.42 -1.13 3.08
CA LEU A 95 -15.25 0.06 3.27
C LEU A 95 -14.51 1.13 4.10
N LEU A 96 -14.92 2.37 3.93
CA LEU A 96 -14.42 3.55 4.63
C LEU A 96 -15.34 3.89 5.81
N PRO A 97 -14.87 4.66 6.81
CA PRO A 97 -15.72 5.16 7.89
C PRO A 97 -16.91 5.97 7.36
N GLY A 98 -18.07 5.82 7.98
CA GLY A 98 -19.23 6.67 7.73
C GLY A 98 -19.08 8.00 8.45
N GLU A 99 -18.73 9.05 7.71
CA GLU A 99 -18.44 10.37 8.27
C GLU A 99 -18.89 11.52 7.36
N VAL A 100 -19.01 12.70 7.93
CA VAL A 100 -19.23 13.97 7.22
C VAL A 100 -18.21 14.98 7.68
N LYS A 101 -17.61 15.70 6.74
CA LYS A 101 -16.68 16.79 7.06
C LYS A 101 -17.43 17.98 7.66
N ALA A 102 -17.05 18.35 8.87
CA ALA A 102 -17.58 19.53 9.56
C ALA A 102 -16.52 20.65 9.71
N GLY A 103 -15.32 20.43 9.21
CA GLY A 103 -14.17 21.34 9.34
C GLY A 103 -12.88 20.58 9.48
N GLY A 104 -11.91 21.18 10.17
CA GLY A 104 -10.65 20.55 10.53
C GLY A 104 -9.63 20.36 9.37
N PRO A 105 -8.47 19.79 9.67
CA PRO A 105 -7.37 19.63 8.73
C PRO A 105 -7.67 18.53 7.69
N ILE A 106 -6.84 18.48 6.64
CA ILE A 106 -6.70 17.28 5.81
C ILE A 106 -6.16 16.16 6.70
N LEU A 107 -6.80 15.00 6.65
CA LEU A 107 -6.42 13.87 7.48
C LEU A 107 -5.03 13.34 7.09
N PRO A 108 -4.23 12.86 8.06
CA PRO A 108 -2.97 12.19 7.80
C PRO A 108 -3.09 11.07 6.76
N GLN A 109 -1.99 10.76 6.08
CA GLN A 109 -1.95 9.76 5.02
C GLN A 109 -2.01 8.33 5.57
N TRP A 110 -3.16 7.94 6.09
CA TRP A 110 -3.46 6.61 6.61
C TRP A 110 -4.56 5.90 5.81
N ALA A 111 -4.61 4.58 5.94
CA ALA A 111 -5.60 3.75 5.29
C ALA A 111 -6.84 3.58 6.18
N TYR A 112 -7.62 4.65 6.36
CA TYR A 112 -8.83 4.66 7.20
C TYR A 112 -9.82 3.61 6.74
N THR A 113 -10.15 2.67 7.62
CA THR A 113 -11.08 1.57 7.40
C THR A 113 -12.28 1.73 8.31
N ALA A 114 -13.48 1.40 7.84
CA ALA A 114 -14.68 1.41 8.67
C ALA A 114 -14.52 0.53 9.90
N ALA A 115 -15.02 1.02 11.05
CA ALA A 115 -15.01 0.33 12.33
C ALA A 115 -16.35 0.47 13.04
N GLY A 116 -16.67 -0.49 13.91
CA GLY A 116 -17.86 -0.50 14.73
C GLY A 116 -17.66 -1.38 15.96
N TRP A 117 -18.64 -1.43 16.85
CA TRP A 117 -18.63 -2.27 18.04
C TRP A 117 -19.61 -3.43 17.89
N GLY A 118 -19.10 -4.62 17.70
CA GLY A 118 -19.88 -5.85 17.64
C GLY A 118 -20.13 -6.48 19.01
N ILE A 119 -20.85 -7.59 19.06
CA ILE A 119 -21.20 -8.30 20.32
C ILE A 119 -19.97 -8.70 21.14
N ARG A 120 -18.85 -9.01 20.48
CA ARG A 120 -17.61 -9.50 21.12
C ARG A 120 -16.49 -8.44 21.13
N GLY A 121 -16.81 -7.18 20.92
CA GLY A 121 -15.85 -6.08 20.85
C GLY A 121 -15.72 -5.47 19.46
N PRO A 122 -14.65 -4.69 19.21
CA PRO A 122 -14.51 -3.92 18.00
C PRO A 122 -14.41 -4.81 16.76
N VAL A 123 -15.02 -4.34 15.67
CA VAL A 123 -15.04 -4.97 14.34
C VAL A 123 -14.61 -3.97 13.28
N THR A 124 -14.25 -4.47 12.09
CA THR A 124 -13.87 -3.65 10.94
C THR A 124 -14.28 -4.29 9.63
N TRP A 125 -14.47 -3.49 8.58
CA TRP A 125 -14.81 -3.96 7.23
C TRP A 125 -13.55 -4.14 6.38
N ALA A 126 -13.05 -5.36 6.37
CA ALA A 126 -11.82 -5.73 5.69
C ALA A 126 -11.81 -7.19 5.25
N LEU A 127 -10.90 -7.50 4.32
CA LEU A 127 -10.57 -8.86 3.91
C LEU A 127 -9.15 -9.20 4.34
N ARG A 128 -8.94 -10.41 4.81
CA ARG A 128 -7.60 -10.95 4.98
C ARG A 128 -7.10 -11.48 3.65
N THR A 129 -6.24 -10.72 2.98
CA THR A 129 -5.73 -11.01 1.64
C THR A 129 -4.41 -11.77 1.65
N ASP A 130 -3.72 -11.81 2.79
CA ASP A 130 -2.49 -12.60 2.95
C ASP A 130 -2.42 -13.23 4.34
N ARG A 131 -1.91 -14.48 4.40
CA ARG A 131 -1.82 -15.27 5.66
C ARG A 131 -0.39 -15.64 6.02
N ARG A 132 0.60 -15.00 5.40
CA ARG A 132 2.02 -15.36 5.61
C ARG A 132 2.49 -14.96 6.99
N ARG A 133 2.76 -15.96 7.83
CA ARG A 133 3.15 -15.77 9.24
C ARG A 133 4.48 -15.02 9.40
N HIS A 134 5.41 -15.13 8.45
CA HIS A 134 6.70 -14.44 8.53
C HIS A 134 6.59 -12.90 8.40
N TRP A 135 5.47 -12.40 7.87
CA TRP A 135 5.13 -10.98 7.84
C TRP A 135 4.24 -10.52 9.00
N SER A 136 4.04 -11.37 10.01
CA SER A 136 3.27 -10.99 11.20
C SER A 136 3.98 -9.88 12.00
N PRO A 137 3.26 -8.83 12.45
CA PRO A 137 3.85 -7.69 13.16
C PRO A 137 4.68 -8.07 14.39
N GLU A 138 4.36 -9.17 15.08
CA GLU A 138 5.12 -9.64 16.26
C GLU A 138 6.57 -10.01 15.94
N ARG A 139 6.89 -10.23 14.67
CA ARG A 139 8.24 -10.58 14.23
C ARG A 139 9.11 -9.34 13.93
N PHE A 140 8.54 -8.16 14.07
CA PHE A 140 9.18 -6.89 13.78
C PHE A 140 9.30 -6.03 15.04
N SER A 141 10.20 -5.07 15.02
CA SER A 141 10.48 -4.20 16.17
C SER A 141 10.76 -4.98 17.46
N THR A 142 11.48 -6.11 17.34
CA THR A 142 11.87 -6.95 18.48
C THR A 142 12.97 -6.27 19.31
N ALA A 143 13.17 -6.74 20.53
CA ALA A 143 14.23 -6.22 21.42
C ALA A 143 15.66 -6.38 20.83
N GLU A 144 15.85 -7.29 19.88
CA GLU A 144 17.13 -7.51 19.19
C GLU A 144 17.46 -6.46 18.13
N LEU A 145 16.45 -5.78 17.57
CA LEU A 145 16.61 -4.88 16.44
C LEU A 145 17.70 -3.81 16.65
N PRO A 146 17.81 -3.13 17.80
CA PRO A 146 18.87 -2.13 18.03
C PRO A 146 20.27 -2.72 17.93
N ARG A 147 20.49 -3.92 18.47
CA ARG A 147 21.79 -4.63 18.42
C ARG A 147 22.14 -5.02 16.98
N LEU A 148 21.15 -5.50 16.21
CA LEU A 148 21.36 -5.87 14.81
C LEU A 148 21.69 -4.66 13.95
N ILE A 149 21.04 -3.54 14.15
CA ILE A 149 21.33 -2.27 13.47
C ILE A 149 22.78 -1.85 13.78
N SER A 150 23.17 -1.86 15.05
CA SER A 150 24.52 -1.50 15.46
C SER A 150 25.58 -2.40 14.80
N ALA A 151 25.35 -3.71 14.76
CA ALA A 151 26.26 -4.66 14.12
C ALA A 151 26.44 -4.41 12.62
N HIS A 152 25.34 -4.09 11.89
CA HIS A 152 25.43 -3.76 10.47
C HIS A 152 26.17 -2.44 10.24
N ARG A 153 25.88 -1.41 11.05
CA ARG A 153 26.56 -0.11 10.95
C ARG A 153 28.06 -0.21 11.28
N HIS A 154 28.43 -1.06 12.23
CA HIS A 154 29.84 -1.32 12.54
C HIS A 154 30.56 -2.03 11.37
N ARG A 155 29.86 -2.95 10.68
CA ARG A 155 30.38 -3.65 9.51
C ARG A 155 30.55 -2.76 8.28
N PHE A 156 29.67 -1.77 8.10
CA PHE A 156 29.64 -0.85 6.97
C PHE A 156 29.51 0.60 7.46
N PRO A 157 30.54 1.16 8.12
CA PRO A 157 30.42 2.40 8.88
C PRO A 157 30.09 3.63 8.02
N GLU A 158 30.54 3.66 6.78
CA GLU A 158 30.35 4.78 5.86
C GLU A 158 29.14 4.62 4.93
N ASN A 159 28.38 3.52 5.04
CA ASN A 159 27.29 3.23 4.14
C ASN A 159 26.04 4.03 4.49
N ARG A 160 25.67 5.01 3.65
CA ARG A 160 24.52 5.91 3.86
C ARG A 160 23.17 5.19 3.70
N VAL A 161 23.12 4.08 2.95
CA VAL A 161 21.91 3.23 2.85
C VAL A 161 21.52 2.73 4.24
N LEU A 162 22.49 2.23 5.03
CA LEU A 162 22.20 1.75 6.39
C LEU A 162 21.76 2.88 7.33
N ALA A 163 22.31 4.08 7.18
CA ALA A 163 21.88 5.23 7.98
C ALA A 163 20.39 5.57 7.70
N GLN A 164 19.99 5.59 6.44
CA GLN A 164 18.59 5.79 6.05
C GLN A 164 17.70 4.65 6.52
N LEU A 165 18.14 3.41 6.37
CA LEU A 165 17.39 2.23 6.81
C LEU A 165 17.22 2.15 8.32
N ASP A 166 18.19 2.64 9.11
CA ASP A 166 18.07 2.76 10.56
C ASP A 166 16.90 3.68 10.93
N ILE A 167 16.83 4.87 10.32
CA ILE A 167 15.71 5.80 10.51
C ILE A 167 14.38 5.11 10.14
N CYS A 168 14.32 4.48 8.96
CA CYS A 168 13.12 3.79 8.50
C CYS A 168 12.71 2.63 9.43
N ALA A 169 13.67 1.88 9.95
CA ALA A 169 13.41 0.74 10.84
C ALA A 169 12.87 1.18 12.21
N ARG A 170 13.44 2.24 12.80
CA ARG A 170 13.09 2.69 14.15
C ARG A 170 11.93 3.67 14.17
N ALA A 171 12.01 4.76 13.40
CA ALA A 171 11.00 5.81 13.41
C ALA A 171 9.72 5.39 12.68
N TYR A 172 9.84 4.81 11.49
CA TYR A 172 8.70 4.43 10.66
C TYR A 172 8.28 2.96 10.79
N ARG A 173 9.03 2.16 11.57
CA ARG A 173 8.80 0.72 11.77
C ARG A 173 8.62 -0.04 10.46
N CYS A 174 9.35 0.37 9.43
CA CYS A 174 9.27 -0.19 8.09
C CYS A 174 9.78 -1.64 8.06
N PHE A 175 8.91 -2.58 7.68
CA PHE A 175 9.23 -4.01 7.69
C PHE A 175 10.34 -4.38 6.72
N THR A 176 10.34 -3.80 5.50
CA THR A 176 11.38 -4.07 4.52
C THR A 176 12.73 -3.49 4.92
N SER A 177 12.74 -2.37 5.64
CA SER A 177 13.97 -1.85 6.25
C SER A 177 14.47 -2.76 7.37
N GLN A 178 13.59 -3.20 8.28
CA GLN A 178 13.97 -4.12 9.35
C GLN A 178 14.46 -5.47 8.83
N ASN A 179 13.93 -5.94 7.71
CA ASN A 179 14.37 -7.19 7.09
C ASN A 179 15.83 -7.18 6.65
N ILE A 180 16.39 -6.01 6.28
CA ILE A 180 17.85 -5.88 6.03
C ILE A 180 18.63 -6.26 7.29
N PHE A 181 18.23 -5.74 8.44
CA PHE A 181 18.92 -6.01 9.71
C PHE A 181 18.66 -7.42 10.25
N TYR A 182 17.47 -7.94 10.04
CA TYR A 182 17.13 -9.32 10.40
C TYR A 182 17.68 -10.37 9.43
N LEU A 183 18.19 -9.98 8.28
CA LEU A 183 18.68 -10.87 7.20
C LEU A 183 17.62 -11.90 6.81
N ARG A 184 16.46 -11.40 6.33
CA ARG A 184 15.34 -12.26 5.91
C ARG A 184 14.43 -11.58 4.88
N ASP A 185 13.68 -12.38 4.13
CA ASP A 185 12.63 -11.95 3.21
C ASP A 185 13.04 -10.80 2.27
N GLU A 186 12.14 -9.82 2.06
CA GLU A 186 12.36 -8.65 1.22
C GLU A 186 13.03 -7.52 2.01
N GLY A 187 14.26 -7.16 1.64
CA GLY A 187 14.99 -6.02 2.16
C GLY A 187 14.88 -4.79 1.25
N ALA A 188 14.80 -3.60 1.84
CA ALA A 188 14.71 -2.32 1.14
C ALA A 188 16.08 -1.77 0.78
N ILE A 189 16.24 -1.28 -0.46
CA ILE A 189 17.42 -0.50 -0.89
C ILE A 189 16.92 0.85 -1.45
N PRO A 190 16.93 1.92 -0.65
CA PRO A 190 16.61 3.26 -1.14
C PRO A 190 17.64 3.70 -2.19
N ALA A 191 17.18 4.37 -3.26
CA ALA A 191 18.01 4.65 -4.43
C ALA A 191 17.90 6.08 -4.98
N SER A 192 16.77 6.78 -4.80
CA SER A 192 16.51 8.05 -5.49
C SER A 192 15.92 9.11 -4.59
N SER A 193 16.42 10.33 -4.69
CA SER A 193 15.86 11.52 -4.03
C SER A 193 14.88 12.30 -4.93
N SER A 194 14.90 12.07 -6.24
CA SER A 194 14.09 12.79 -7.24
C SER A 194 12.97 11.91 -7.81
N CYS A 195 11.88 12.54 -8.25
CA CYS A 195 10.73 11.87 -8.83
C CYS A 195 10.16 12.67 -10.01
N ASN A 196 9.73 11.98 -11.06
CA ASN A 196 9.03 12.54 -12.20
C ASN A 196 7.51 12.43 -12.11
N ALA A 197 6.97 12.22 -10.91
CA ALA A 197 5.54 12.27 -10.60
C ALA A 197 5.30 13.19 -9.39
N ARG A 198 4.05 13.66 -9.24
CA ARG A 198 3.58 14.46 -8.09
C ARG A 198 2.30 13.89 -7.50
N CYS A 199 2.40 12.63 -7.09
CA CYS A 199 1.25 11.87 -6.62
C CYS A 199 0.51 12.59 -5.48
N VAL A 200 -0.83 12.66 -5.58
CA VAL A 200 -1.67 13.32 -4.55
C VAL A 200 -1.48 12.68 -3.18
N GLY A 201 -1.29 11.36 -3.12
CA GLY A 201 -1.01 10.61 -1.88
C GLY A 201 0.46 10.24 -1.71
N CYS A 202 1.41 11.07 -2.15
CA CYS A 202 2.83 10.80 -1.95
C CYS A 202 3.18 10.86 -0.47
N ILE A 203 3.75 9.79 0.09
CA ILE A 203 4.06 9.71 1.52
C ILE A 203 5.34 10.45 1.92
N SER A 204 6.15 10.86 0.94
CA SER A 204 7.45 11.51 1.18
C SER A 204 7.56 12.95 0.62
N ASP A 205 6.55 13.40 -0.14
CA ASP A 205 6.57 14.73 -0.76
C ASP A 205 5.15 15.25 -0.92
N GLN A 206 4.75 16.16 -0.04
CA GLN A 206 3.42 16.77 -0.05
C GLN A 206 3.53 18.28 -0.31
N PRO A 207 2.56 18.85 -1.05
CA PRO A 207 2.54 20.29 -1.27
C PRO A 207 2.29 21.05 0.04
N ALA A 208 2.74 22.28 0.10
CA ALA A 208 2.43 23.19 1.19
C ALA A 208 0.90 23.30 1.38
N GLY A 209 0.44 23.19 2.62
CA GLY A 209 -0.99 23.19 2.96
C GLY A 209 -1.70 21.83 2.77
N GLY A 210 -1.00 20.81 2.30
CA GLY A 210 -1.47 19.41 2.27
C GLY A 210 -1.33 18.72 3.62
N ALA A 211 -1.69 17.43 3.66
CA ALA A 211 -1.35 16.59 4.81
C ALA A 211 0.18 16.52 4.95
N PRO A 212 0.73 16.54 6.17
CA PRO A 212 2.17 16.39 6.33
C PRO A 212 2.64 15.04 5.76
N ALA A 213 3.80 15.04 5.09
CA ALA A 213 4.40 13.81 4.59
C ALA A 213 4.65 12.83 5.75
N SER A 214 4.27 11.57 5.56
CA SER A 214 4.42 10.53 6.60
C SER A 214 5.87 10.14 6.83
N HIS A 215 6.73 10.37 5.83
CA HIS A 215 8.15 10.02 5.82
C HIS A 215 8.97 11.18 5.25
N ALA A 216 10.15 11.39 5.80
CA ALA A 216 11.11 12.26 5.17
C ALA A 216 11.65 11.59 3.90
N ARG A 217 11.66 12.32 2.78
CA ARG A 217 12.28 11.83 1.54
C ARG A 217 13.80 11.74 1.71
N LEU A 218 14.40 10.72 1.09
CA LEU A 218 15.84 10.61 0.97
C LEU A 218 16.44 11.91 0.40
N SER A 219 17.34 12.55 1.13
CA SER A 219 17.95 13.83 0.73
C SER A 219 19.05 13.62 -0.31
N GLU A 220 19.94 12.67 -0.05
CA GLU A 220 21.08 12.36 -0.93
C GLU A 220 20.98 10.92 -1.42
N PRO A 221 20.98 10.69 -2.75
CA PRO A 221 20.93 9.35 -3.29
C PRO A 221 22.26 8.61 -3.05
N PRO A 222 22.22 7.33 -2.67
CA PRO A 222 23.42 6.53 -2.47
C PRO A 222 24.15 6.27 -3.80
N SER A 223 25.42 5.94 -3.70
CA SER A 223 26.23 5.45 -4.82
C SER A 223 25.89 4.00 -5.17
N ALA A 224 26.26 3.57 -6.37
CA ALA A 224 26.13 2.17 -6.80
C ALA A 224 26.84 1.21 -5.83
N ARG A 225 28.01 1.58 -5.33
CA ARG A 225 28.80 0.81 -4.35
C ARG A 225 28.01 0.62 -3.04
N GLU A 226 27.47 1.68 -2.46
CA GLU A 226 26.71 1.60 -1.20
C GLU A 226 25.47 0.71 -1.34
N MET A 227 24.74 0.81 -2.46
CA MET A 227 23.61 -0.05 -2.76
C MET A 227 24.04 -1.51 -2.94
N ALA A 228 25.14 -1.76 -3.64
CA ALA A 228 25.65 -3.09 -3.90
C ALA A 228 26.16 -3.79 -2.62
N GLU A 229 26.85 -3.08 -1.74
CA GLU A 229 27.33 -3.62 -0.47
C GLU A 229 26.18 -4.21 0.37
N ILE A 230 25.10 -3.47 0.54
CA ILE A 230 23.97 -3.92 1.35
C ILE A 230 23.14 -4.97 0.61
N GLY A 231 22.92 -4.79 -0.70
CA GLY A 231 22.18 -5.74 -1.51
C GLY A 231 22.85 -7.11 -1.57
N GLU A 232 24.15 -7.15 -1.82
CA GLU A 232 24.94 -8.39 -1.82
C GLU A 232 24.93 -9.06 -0.45
N PHE A 233 25.21 -8.28 0.60
CA PHE A 233 25.23 -8.81 1.96
C PHE A 233 23.89 -9.42 2.37
N HIS A 234 22.77 -8.74 2.06
CA HIS A 234 21.45 -9.28 2.33
C HIS A 234 21.18 -10.56 1.54
N LEU A 235 21.40 -10.56 0.22
CA LEU A 235 21.11 -11.74 -0.62
C LEU A 235 21.99 -12.94 -0.27
N SER A 236 23.23 -12.72 0.11
CA SER A 236 24.17 -13.80 0.47
C SER A 236 23.87 -14.42 1.83
N ASN A 237 23.37 -13.64 2.80
CA ASN A 237 23.24 -14.06 4.20
C ASN A 237 21.79 -14.24 4.66
N ALA A 238 20.80 -13.69 3.95
CA ALA A 238 19.41 -13.81 4.37
C ALA A 238 18.92 -15.26 4.36
N ARG A 239 18.12 -15.59 5.38
CA ARG A 239 17.50 -16.91 5.51
C ARG A 239 16.30 -17.04 4.56
N GLY A 240 16.13 -18.24 4.01
CA GLY A 240 14.97 -18.54 3.15
C GLY A 240 15.04 -17.87 1.78
N ARG A 241 13.93 -17.29 1.36
CA ARG A 241 13.72 -16.70 0.03
C ARG A 241 14.08 -15.23 0.01
N ALA A 242 15.37 -14.93 -0.03
CA ALA A 242 15.90 -13.57 -0.01
C ALA A 242 15.47 -12.76 -1.24
N MET A 243 15.15 -11.51 -1.01
CA MET A 243 14.85 -10.51 -2.03
C MET A 243 15.36 -9.14 -1.59
N ILE A 244 15.87 -8.37 -2.53
CA ILE A 244 16.06 -6.92 -2.34
C ILE A 244 15.16 -6.16 -3.29
N SER A 245 14.72 -4.99 -2.86
CA SER A 245 13.87 -4.10 -3.66
C SER A 245 14.43 -2.68 -3.67
N PHE A 246 14.86 -2.22 -4.85
CA PHE A 246 15.13 -0.82 -5.10
C PHE A 246 13.80 -0.05 -5.18
N GLY A 247 13.78 1.19 -4.73
CA GLY A 247 12.58 2.01 -4.74
C GLY A 247 11.65 1.70 -3.56
N GLN A 248 11.47 2.69 -2.70
CA GLN A 248 10.57 2.62 -1.57
C GLN A 248 9.64 3.84 -1.56
N GLY A 249 8.51 3.75 -0.87
CA GLY A 249 7.57 4.87 -0.79
C GLY A 249 8.14 6.13 -0.12
N CYS A 250 9.22 6.00 0.65
CA CYS A 250 9.90 7.10 1.34
C CYS A 250 10.97 7.81 0.49
N GLU A 251 11.07 7.49 -0.79
CA GLU A 251 12.04 8.06 -1.71
C GLU A 251 11.38 8.53 -3.02
N GLY A 252 12.18 8.96 -3.99
CA GLY A 252 11.74 9.35 -5.33
C GLY A 252 11.50 8.15 -6.26
N GLU A 253 11.58 8.40 -7.56
CA GLU A 253 11.46 7.36 -8.60
C GLU A 253 12.82 6.73 -8.90
N PRO A 254 13.01 5.43 -8.64
CA PRO A 254 14.32 4.78 -8.81
C PRO A 254 14.79 4.72 -10.26
N LEU A 255 13.90 4.69 -11.27
CA LEU A 255 14.30 4.70 -12.68
C LEU A 255 15.06 5.99 -13.08
N MET A 256 14.90 7.07 -12.32
CA MET A 256 15.70 8.29 -12.52
C MET A 256 17.18 8.10 -12.11
N ARG A 257 17.49 7.01 -11.43
CA ARG A 257 18.85 6.62 -11.02
C ARG A 257 19.28 5.28 -11.66
N SER A 258 18.67 4.93 -12.78
CA SER A 258 18.85 3.63 -13.45
C SER A 258 20.30 3.26 -13.69
N ARG A 259 21.17 4.20 -14.05
CA ARG A 259 22.60 3.94 -14.24
C ARG A 259 23.26 3.41 -12.96
N ALA A 260 23.12 4.12 -11.85
CA ALA A 260 23.71 3.69 -10.58
C ALA A 260 23.10 2.38 -10.08
N ILE A 261 21.79 2.16 -10.29
CA ILE A 261 21.14 0.90 -9.94
C ILE A 261 21.63 -0.26 -10.83
N ALA A 262 21.82 -0.03 -12.13
CA ALA A 262 22.38 -1.03 -13.05
C ALA A 262 23.81 -1.46 -12.62
N GLU A 263 24.66 -0.49 -12.32
CA GLU A 263 26.02 -0.74 -11.78
C GLU A 263 25.96 -1.53 -10.48
N ALA A 264 25.03 -1.21 -9.56
CA ALA A 264 24.82 -1.95 -8.32
C ALA A 264 24.35 -3.38 -8.58
N ILE A 265 23.39 -3.60 -9.50
CA ILE A 265 22.89 -4.94 -9.86
C ILE A 265 24.03 -5.80 -10.43
N VAL A 266 24.84 -5.28 -11.34
CA VAL A 266 25.98 -5.98 -11.91
C VAL A 266 26.99 -6.37 -10.81
N ALA A 267 27.31 -5.43 -9.92
CA ALA A 267 28.21 -5.70 -8.79
C ALA A 267 27.69 -6.77 -7.83
N ILE A 268 26.37 -6.76 -7.54
CA ILE A 268 25.72 -7.80 -6.73
C ILE A 268 25.78 -9.14 -7.43
N ARG A 269 25.39 -9.21 -8.70
CA ARG A 269 25.33 -10.47 -9.47
C ARG A 269 26.71 -11.07 -9.74
N ALA A 270 27.76 -10.27 -9.78
CA ALA A 270 29.15 -10.75 -9.84
C ALA A 270 29.57 -11.54 -8.59
N LYS A 271 28.91 -11.28 -7.42
CA LYS A 271 29.25 -11.93 -6.15
C LYS A 271 28.25 -13.00 -5.74
N THR A 272 26.97 -12.87 -6.12
CA THR A 272 25.93 -13.83 -5.72
C THR A 272 24.82 -13.98 -6.75
N SER A 273 24.48 -15.24 -7.06
CA SER A 273 23.31 -15.61 -7.86
C SER A 273 22.06 -15.84 -6.98
N ARG A 274 22.17 -15.75 -5.65
CA ARG A 274 21.08 -16.02 -4.72
C ARG A 274 20.06 -14.90 -4.74
N GLY A 275 18.83 -15.29 -4.40
CA GLY A 275 17.73 -14.36 -4.18
C GLY A 275 17.28 -13.59 -5.40
N SER A 276 16.28 -12.74 -5.23
CA SER A 276 15.67 -11.94 -6.29
C SER A 276 16.02 -10.46 -6.12
N ILE A 277 16.23 -9.78 -7.24
CA ILE A 277 16.37 -8.32 -7.29
C ILE A 277 15.10 -7.74 -7.93
N ASN A 278 14.42 -6.87 -7.21
CA ASN A 278 13.19 -6.20 -7.63
C ASN A 278 13.38 -4.68 -7.66
N ILE A 279 12.56 -4.01 -8.45
CA ILE A 279 12.39 -2.56 -8.40
C ILE A 279 10.92 -2.21 -8.17
N ASN A 280 10.65 -1.25 -7.28
CA ASN A 280 9.34 -0.61 -7.13
C ASN A 280 9.38 0.73 -7.87
N SER A 281 8.51 0.92 -8.85
CA SER A 281 8.61 2.06 -9.75
C SER A 281 7.23 2.50 -10.25
N ASN A 282 7.12 3.73 -10.69
CA ASN A 282 6.00 4.19 -11.51
C ASN A 282 6.08 3.66 -12.95
N ALA A 283 7.19 2.98 -13.30
CA ALA A 283 7.46 2.36 -14.60
C ALA A 283 7.40 3.35 -15.80
N SER A 284 7.69 4.62 -15.57
CA SER A 284 7.55 5.70 -16.57
C SER A 284 8.65 5.73 -17.64
N LEU A 285 9.80 5.09 -17.39
CA LEU A 285 11.01 5.20 -18.23
C LEU A 285 11.39 3.79 -18.74
N SER A 286 10.77 3.37 -19.85
CA SER A 286 10.97 2.02 -20.41
C SER A 286 12.41 1.72 -20.81
N GLY A 287 13.14 2.71 -21.37
CA GLY A 287 14.55 2.56 -21.69
C GLY A 287 15.45 2.36 -20.46
N ALA A 288 15.15 3.07 -19.36
CA ALA A 288 15.81 2.87 -18.09
C ALA A 288 15.52 1.48 -17.51
N LEU A 289 14.26 1.05 -17.55
CA LEU A 289 13.86 -0.29 -17.10
C LEU A 289 14.55 -1.39 -17.94
N LYS A 290 14.68 -1.18 -19.28
CA LYS A 290 15.40 -2.10 -20.14
C LYS A 290 16.84 -2.32 -19.68
N ALA A 291 17.56 -1.23 -19.39
CA ALA A 291 18.94 -1.30 -18.90
C ALA A 291 19.06 -2.10 -17.58
N LEU A 292 18.10 -1.94 -16.66
CA LEU A 292 18.09 -2.71 -15.41
C LEU A 292 17.83 -4.20 -15.65
N LEU A 293 16.88 -4.53 -16.53
CA LEU A 293 16.59 -5.93 -16.89
C LEU A 293 17.81 -6.60 -17.55
N ASP A 294 18.49 -5.86 -18.44
CA ASP A 294 19.72 -6.34 -19.10
C ASP A 294 20.88 -6.51 -18.10
N SER A 295 20.85 -5.78 -16.96
CA SER A 295 21.85 -5.89 -15.88
C SER A 295 21.55 -7.02 -14.88
N GLY A 296 20.42 -7.72 -14.96
CA GLY A 296 20.08 -8.83 -14.07
C GLY A 296 18.97 -8.54 -13.05
N LEU A 297 18.10 -7.57 -13.32
CA LEU A 297 16.87 -7.35 -12.56
C LEU A 297 15.86 -8.50 -12.83
N ASP A 298 15.31 -9.11 -11.77
CA ASP A 298 14.41 -10.27 -11.89
C ASP A 298 12.93 -9.87 -11.91
N ALA A 299 12.58 -8.79 -11.24
CA ALA A 299 11.18 -8.42 -11.01
C ALA A 299 10.97 -6.90 -11.05
N VAL A 300 9.79 -6.50 -11.50
CA VAL A 300 9.32 -5.13 -11.42
C VAL A 300 7.95 -5.09 -10.73
N ARG A 301 7.83 -4.20 -9.73
CA ARG A 301 6.58 -3.92 -9.05
C ARG A 301 6.14 -2.51 -9.41
N ILE A 302 5.05 -2.43 -10.16
CA ILE A 302 4.55 -1.19 -10.74
C ILE A 302 3.49 -0.59 -9.82
N SER A 303 3.70 0.64 -9.41
CA SER A 303 2.75 1.38 -8.59
C SER A 303 1.54 1.80 -9.41
N LEU A 304 0.33 1.46 -8.95
CA LEU A 304 -0.91 1.67 -9.68
C LEU A 304 -2.07 1.97 -8.74
N ASN A 305 -2.80 3.07 -9.00
CA ASN A 305 -4.12 3.30 -8.37
C ASN A 305 -5.27 2.87 -9.28
N SER A 306 -5.06 2.94 -10.59
CA SER A 306 -6.05 2.65 -11.62
C SER A 306 -5.36 2.26 -12.93
N ALA A 307 -5.97 1.34 -13.69
CA ALA A 307 -5.60 1.04 -15.08
C ALA A 307 -6.34 1.95 -16.10
N ASN A 308 -7.17 2.89 -15.62
CA ASN A 308 -7.80 3.90 -16.44
C ASN A 308 -6.85 5.12 -16.54
N PRO A 309 -6.40 5.51 -17.74
CA PRO A 309 -5.43 6.60 -17.92
C PRO A 309 -5.83 7.89 -17.22
N ARG A 310 -7.11 8.30 -17.32
CA ARG A 310 -7.58 9.57 -16.71
C ARG A 310 -7.45 9.56 -15.19
N LEU A 311 -7.82 8.46 -14.53
CA LEU A 311 -7.73 8.37 -13.08
C LEU A 311 -6.27 8.15 -12.62
N TYR A 312 -5.48 7.40 -13.41
CA TYR A 312 -4.04 7.25 -13.18
C TYR A 312 -3.35 8.62 -13.19
N GLU A 313 -3.51 9.38 -14.27
CA GLU A 313 -2.85 10.67 -14.45
C GLU A 313 -3.33 11.73 -13.45
N ALA A 314 -4.62 11.73 -13.10
CA ALA A 314 -5.16 12.62 -12.08
C ALA A 314 -4.53 12.39 -10.70
N TYR A 315 -4.20 11.14 -10.36
CA TYR A 315 -3.58 10.79 -9.08
C TYR A 315 -2.06 10.94 -9.10
N TYR A 316 -1.37 10.39 -10.12
CA TYR A 316 0.10 10.41 -10.20
C TYR A 316 0.67 11.76 -10.63
N GLN A 317 -0.10 12.58 -11.34
CA GLN A 317 0.32 13.87 -11.90
C GLN A 317 1.69 13.78 -12.60
N PRO A 318 1.79 12.97 -13.68
CA PRO A 318 3.06 12.67 -14.33
C PRO A 318 3.75 13.92 -14.89
N ARG A 319 5.08 13.92 -14.86
CA ARG A 319 5.93 14.96 -15.42
C ARG A 319 6.84 14.36 -16.50
N GLY A 320 6.55 14.66 -17.75
CA GLY A 320 7.33 14.17 -18.90
C GLY A 320 7.08 12.72 -19.28
N TYR A 321 5.98 12.09 -18.79
CA TYR A 321 5.53 10.77 -19.22
C TYR A 321 3.99 10.67 -19.17
N ARG A 322 3.43 9.63 -19.76
CA ARG A 322 1.99 9.32 -19.82
C ARG A 322 1.73 7.86 -19.48
N TRP A 323 0.46 7.50 -19.35
CA TRP A 323 0.04 6.12 -19.11
C TRP A 323 0.62 5.13 -20.12
N GLN A 324 0.71 5.51 -21.41
CA GLN A 324 1.25 4.67 -22.48
C GLN A 324 2.72 4.27 -22.22
N ASP A 325 3.51 5.12 -21.58
CA ASP A 325 4.90 4.82 -21.22
C ASP A 325 4.97 3.73 -20.14
N VAL A 326 3.99 3.75 -19.21
CA VAL A 326 3.84 2.70 -18.20
C VAL A 326 3.45 1.36 -18.85
N GLU A 327 2.49 1.37 -19.79
CA GLU A 327 2.12 0.17 -20.54
C GLU A 327 3.30 -0.38 -21.36
N ALA A 328 4.08 0.49 -22.01
CA ALA A 328 5.28 0.10 -22.73
C ALA A 328 6.31 -0.58 -21.81
N SER A 329 6.48 -0.07 -20.60
CA SER A 329 7.35 -0.69 -19.58
C SER A 329 6.83 -2.06 -19.12
N ILE A 330 5.50 -2.23 -18.98
CA ILE A 330 4.89 -3.52 -18.66
C ILE A 330 5.15 -4.52 -19.80
N ALA A 331 4.90 -4.12 -21.05
CA ALA A 331 5.13 -4.95 -22.23
C ALA A 331 6.59 -5.40 -22.32
N LEU A 332 7.53 -4.46 -22.17
CA LEU A 332 8.97 -4.73 -22.17
C LEU A 332 9.38 -5.71 -21.06
N ALA A 333 8.88 -5.53 -19.85
CA ALA A 333 9.18 -6.42 -18.74
C ALA A 333 8.68 -7.85 -19.02
N ARG A 334 7.50 -8.00 -19.66
CA ARG A 334 6.97 -9.30 -20.08
C ARG A 334 7.80 -9.94 -21.21
N GLU A 335 8.20 -9.16 -22.21
CA GLU A 335 9.09 -9.60 -23.29
C GLU A 335 10.40 -10.15 -22.71
N ARG A 336 10.97 -9.46 -21.73
CA ARG A 336 12.20 -9.85 -21.01
C ARG A 336 11.95 -10.94 -19.96
N ARG A 337 10.75 -11.51 -19.86
CA ARG A 337 10.37 -12.58 -18.92
C ARG A 337 10.56 -12.22 -17.45
N ALA A 338 10.61 -10.93 -17.11
CA ALA A 338 10.63 -10.49 -15.74
C ALA A 338 9.33 -10.84 -15.01
N TYR A 339 9.41 -11.02 -13.70
CA TYR A 339 8.22 -11.14 -12.85
C TYR A 339 7.58 -9.75 -12.71
N VAL A 340 6.34 -9.63 -13.14
CA VAL A 340 5.61 -8.34 -13.12
C VAL A 340 4.53 -8.37 -12.04
N ALA A 341 4.66 -7.49 -11.06
CA ALA A 341 3.67 -7.28 -10.01
C ALA A 341 3.07 -5.87 -10.11
N LEU A 342 1.78 -5.75 -9.84
CA LEU A 342 1.13 -4.46 -9.63
C LEU A 342 1.03 -4.19 -8.13
N ASN A 343 1.53 -3.05 -7.67
CA ASN A 343 1.28 -2.52 -6.33
C ASN A 343 0.01 -1.67 -6.41
N LEU A 344 -1.14 -2.35 -6.29
CA LEU A 344 -2.46 -1.76 -6.54
C LEU A 344 -2.98 -1.04 -5.31
N LEU A 345 -3.12 0.29 -5.41
CA LEU A 345 -3.64 1.17 -4.36
C LEU A 345 -5.17 1.18 -4.41
N LEU A 346 -5.81 0.38 -3.55
CA LEU A 346 -7.24 0.18 -3.52
C LEU A 346 -7.97 1.27 -2.72
N PHE A 347 -9.08 1.75 -3.30
CA PHE A 347 -9.99 2.67 -2.65
C PHE A 347 -11.44 2.22 -2.86
N PRO A 348 -12.15 1.81 -1.79
CA PRO A 348 -13.54 1.33 -1.87
C PRO A 348 -14.47 2.36 -2.49
N GLY A 349 -15.30 1.92 -3.44
CA GLY A 349 -16.23 2.76 -4.17
C GLY A 349 -15.66 3.43 -5.42
N VAL A 350 -14.34 3.34 -5.62
CA VAL A 350 -13.67 3.83 -6.84
C VAL A 350 -13.03 2.66 -7.57
N SER A 351 -12.05 1.99 -6.95
CA SER A 351 -11.30 0.89 -7.59
C SER A 351 -12.16 -0.31 -7.98
N ASP A 352 -13.28 -0.50 -7.30
CA ASP A 352 -14.24 -1.59 -7.47
C ASP A 352 -15.46 -1.21 -8.33
N SER A 353 -15.44 -0.04 -9.01
CA SER A 353 -16.44 0.30 -10.01
C SER A 353 -16.33 -0.60 -11.25
N ALA A 354 -17.42 -0.78 -11.98
CA ALA A 354 -17.44 -1.66 -13.14
C ALA A 354 -16.41 -1.27 -14.20
N ARG A 355 -16.19 0.03 -14.41
CA ARG A 355 -15.22 0.59 -15.35
C ARG A 355 -13.79 0.29 -14.93
N GLU A 356 -13.44 0.57 -13.67
CA GLU A 356 -12.10 0.35 -13.14
C GLU A 356 -11.75 -1.15 -13.12
N VAL A 357 -12.69 -2.00 -12.73
CA VAL A 357 -12.51 -3.46 -12.74
C VAL A 357 -12.28 -3.97 -14.16
N ARG A 358 -13.04 -3.51 -15.17
CA ARG A 358 -12.82 -3.89 -16.58
C ARG A 358 -11.42 -3.49 -17.04
N ALA A 359 -11.01 -2.25 -16.81
CA ALA A 359 -9.68 -1.77 -17.20
C ALA A 359 -8.56 -2.57 -16.55
N LEU A 360 -8.69 -2.87 -15.25
CA LEU A 360 -7.70 -3.67 -14.52
C LEU A 360 -7.64 -5.12 -15.03
N VAL A 361 -8.79 -5.77 -15.28
CA VAL A 361 -8.86 -7.12 -15.84
C VAL A 361 -8.20 -7.15 -17.21
N GLN A 362 -8.50 -6.19 -18.09
CA GLN A 362 -7.88 -6.10 -19.41
C GLN A 362 -6.35 -5.97 -19.32
N LEU A 363 -5.84 -5.09 -18.43
CA LEU A 363 -4.41 -4.93 -18.20
C LEU A 363 -3.77 -6.26 -17.75
N VAL A 364 -4.36 -6.90 -16.73
CA VAL A 364 -3.87 -8.14 -16.13
C VAL A 364 -3.82 -9.27 -17.15
N VAL A 365 -4.88 -9.44 -17.95
CA VAL A 365 -4.98 -10.51 -18.95
C VAL A 365 -4.04 -10.23 -20.12
N ARG A 366 -4.08 -9.00 -20.69
CA ARG A 366 -3.28 -8.60 -21.86
C ARG A 366 -1.78 -8.82 -21.63
N TYR A 367 -1.28 -8.42 -20.48
CA TYR A 367 0.14 -8.52 -20.17
C TYR A 367 0.48 -9.73 -19.29
N ARG A 368 -0.46 -10.61 -19.02
CA ARG A 368 -0.26 -11.78 -18.17
C ARG A 368 0.49 -11.41 -16.87
N ILE A 369 -0.03 -10.44 -16.15
CA ILE A 369 0.55 -9.98 -14.88
C ILE A 369 0.65 -11.16 -13.90
N ASP A 370 1.79 -11.28 -13.21
CA ASP A 370 2.05 -12.40 -12.30
C ASP A 370 1.39 -12.20 -10.92
N GLN A 371 1.36 -10.95 -10.44
CA GLN A 371 0.83 -10.65 -9.11
C GLN A 371 0.13 -9.29 -9.04
N VAL A 372 -0.94 -9.23 -8.25
CA VAL A 372 -1.53 -7.99 -7.75
C VAL A 372 -1.31 -7.95 -6.23
N GLN A 373 -0.52 -6.97 -5.77
CA GLN A 373 -0.41 -6.65 -4.35
C GLN A 373 -1.49 -5.64 -3.99
N THR A 374 -2.40 -6.06 -3.12
CA THR A 374 -3.47 -5.21 -2.62
C THR A 374 -2.94 -4.28 -1.55
N ARG A 375 -3.02 -2.98 -1.78
CA ARG A 375 -2.65 -1.93 -0.83
C ARG A 375 -3.84 -1.01 -0.61
N SER A 376 -4.24 -0.82 0.61
CA SER A 376 -5.22 0.22 0.92
C SER A 376 -4.56 1.59 0.69
N LEU A 377 -5.12 2.42 -0.18
CA LEU A 377 -4.60 3.75 -0.46
C LEU A 377 -4.59 4.62 0.80
N CYS A 378 -3.42 5.07 1.20
CA CYS A 378 -3.21 5.92 2.36
C CYS A 378 -3.40 7.40 1.97
N ILE A 379 -4.57 7.95 2.24
CA ILE A 379 -4.93 9.34 1.89
C ILE A 379 -6.20 9.74 2.66
N ASP A 380 -6.41 11.04 2.85
CA ASP A 380 -7.74 11.55 3.27
C ASP A 380 -8.80 11.09 2.24
N PRO A 381 -9.82 10.35 2.68
CA PRO A 381 -10.84 9.82 1.77
C PRO A 381 -11.48 10.87 0.88
N LEU A 382 -11.83 12.03 1.44
CA LEU A 382 -12.50 13.09 0.68
C LEU A 382 -11.58 13.74 -0.35
N GLN A 383 -10.28 13.84 -0.06
CA GLN A 383 -9.29 14.32 -1.03
C GLN A 383 -9.20 13.39 -2.25
N TYR A 384 -9.18 12.08 -2.03
CA TYR A 384 -9.13 11.13 -3.16
C TYR A 384 -10.44 11.07 -3.95
N LEU A 385 -11.58 11.18 -3.27
CA LEU A 385 -12.88 11.26 -3.95
C LEU A 385 -12.98 12.49 -4.87
N GLU A 386 -12.41 13.61 -4.48
CA GLU A 386 -12.34 14.78 -5.34
C GLU A 386 -11.47 14.54 -6.58
N VAL A 387 -10.31 13.86 -6.41
CA VAL A 387 -9.46 13.43 -7.55
C VAL A 387 -10.23 12.51 -8.49
N ALA A 388 -10.91 11.51 -7.95
CA ALA A 388 -11.70 10.55 -8.72
C ALA A 388 -12.85 11.23 -9.47
N ARG A 389 -13.58 12.15 -8.82
CA ARG A 389 -14.66 12.93 -9.42
C ARG A 389 -14.16 13.77 -10.60
N ARG A 390 -13.04 14.48 -10.45
CA ARG A 390 -12.43 15.28 -11.53
C ARG A 390 -11.97 14.41 -12.71
N ALA A 391 -11.56 13.19 -12.44
CA ALA A 391 -11.21 12.20 -13.47
C ALA A 391 -12.43 11.52 -14.12
N GLY A 392 -13.64 11.84 -13.68
CA GLY A 392 -14.87 11.20 -14.14
C GLY A 392 -15.04 9.76 -13.63
N ALA A 393 -14.39 9.39 -12.52
CA ALA A 393 -14.52 8.09 -11.87
C ALA A 393 -15.50 8.16 -10.69
N ASN A 394 -16.78 8.37 -11.01
CA ASN A 394 -17.90 8.57 -10.07
C ASN A 394 -18.95 7.46 -10.14
N GLU A 395 -18.63 6.34 -10.81
CA GLU A 395 -19.52 5.18 -10.84
C GLU A 395 -19.58 4.50 -9.46
N LYS A 396 -20.72 3.85 -9.18
CA LYS A 396 -20.89 3.06 -7.97
C LYS A 396 -19.91 1.89 -7.92
N GLY A 397 -19.23 1.71 -6.79
CA GLY A 397 -18.45 0.51 -6.50
C GLY A 397 -19.36 -0.71 -6.27
N ASN A 398 -18.87 -1.86 -6.72
CA ASN A 398 -19.56 -3.16 -6.58
C ASN A 398 -18.99 -4.01 -5.42
N GLY A 399 -18.03 -3.48 -4.70
CA GLY A 399 -17.34 -4.14 -3.58
C GLY A 399 -15.98 -4.72 -3.97
N ILE A 400 -15.00 -4.48 -3.10
CA ILE A 400 -13.60 -4.94 -3.27
C ILE A 400 -13.54 -6.48 -3.39
N GLU A 401 -14.35 -7.21 -2.64
CA GLU A 401 -14.38 -8.67 -2.70
C GLU A 401 -14.81 -9.18 -4.08
N GLN A 402 -15.87 -8.58 -4.65
CA GLN A 402 -16.32 -8.92 -5.98
C GLN A 402 -15.27 -8.58 -7.05
N MET A 403 -14.58 -7.44 -6.92
CA MET A 403 -13.48 -7.08 -7.80
C MET A 403 -12.37 -8.14 -7.76
N LEU A 404 -11.94 -8.57 -6.57
CA LEU A 404 -10.91 -9.61 -6.41
C LEU A 404 -11.37 -10.97 -6.96
N SER A 405 -12.65 -11.31 -6.80
CA SER A 405 -13.24 -12.52 -7.38
C SER A 405 -13.20 -12.48 -8.91
N ARG A 406 -13.58 -11.36 -9.52
CA ARG A 406 -13.52 -11.19 -10.98
C ARG A 406 -12.09 -11.30 -11.53
N LEU A 407 -11.11 -10.72 -10.83
CA LEU A 407 -9.70 -10.87 -11.20
C LEU A 407 -9.24 -12.32 -11.16
N ARG A 408 -9.60 -13.09 -10.11
CA ARG A 408 -9.27 -14.52 -10.02
C ARG A 408 -9.92 -15.34 -11.14
N SER A 409 -11.18 -15.06 -11.46
CA SER A 409 -11.89 -15.75 -12.52
C SER A 409 -11.31 -15.45 -13.91
N ALA A 410 -10.95 -14.18 -14.17
CA ALA A 410 -10.39 -13.77 -15.46
C ALA A 410 -8.92 -14.18 -15.64
N ALA A 411 -8.17 -14.33 -14.56
CA ALA A 411 -6.75 -14.64 -14.55
C ALA A 411 -6.41 -15.69 -13.48
N PRO A 412 -6.70 -16.99 -13.72
CA PRO A 412 -6.48 -18.06 -12.72
C PRO A 412 -5.01 -18.21 -12.27
N TRP A 413 -4.06 -17.77 -13.08
CA TRP A 413 -2.61 -17.76 -12.75
C TRP A 413 -2.22 -16.63 -11.80
N LEU A 414 -3.07 -15.59 -11.69
CA LEU A 414 -2.76 -14.36 -10.95
C LEU A 414 -2.64 -14.62 -9.47
N LYS A 415 -1.53 -14.22 -8.87
CA LYS A 415 -1.38 -14.23 -7.43
C LYS A 415 -1.90 -12.92 -6.85
N ILE A 416 -2.80 -13.02 -5.87
CA ILE A 416 -3.34 -11.86 -5.15
C ILE A 416 -2.92 -11.98 -3.70
N GLY A 417 -2.28 -10.94 -3.17
CA GLY A 417 -1.81 -10.91 -1.79
C GLY A 417 -1.26 -9.54 -1.41
N ASN A 418 -0.74 -9.44 -0.21
CA ASN A 418 -0.26 -8.17 0.34
C ASN A 418 1.28 -8.06 0.27
N PHE A 419 2.00 -9.18 0.14
CA PHE A 419 3.46 -9.22 0.21
C PHE A 419 4.10 -9.65 -1.11
N ALA A 420 5.35 -9.23 -1.30
CA ALA A 420 6.17 -9.64 -2.41
C ALA A 420 6.39 -11.16 -2.45
N MET A 421 6.67 -11.65 -3.65
CA MET A 421 7.07 -13.03 -3.89
C MET A 421 8.43 -13.05 -4.57
N ALA A 422 9.38 -13.77 -4.00
CA ALA A 422 10.66 -14.01 -4.65
C ALA A 422 10.46 -14.83 -5.94
N THR A 423 11.25 -14.52 -6.98
CA THR A 423 11.10 -15.14 -8.32
C THR A 423 11.35 -16.65 -8.30
N ARG A 424 12.13 -17.17 -7.37
CA ARG A 424 12.36 -18.62 -7.19
C ARG A 424 11.13 -19.39 -6.74
N GLU A 425 10.10 -18.75 -6.19
CA GLU A 425 8.78 -19.37 -6.00
C GLU A 425 8.09 -19.71 -7.33
N ARG A 426 8.55 -19.11 -8.42
CA ARG A 426 8.08 -19.32 -9.78
C ARG A 426 8.59 -20.65 -10.39
N GLN A 427 9.80 -21.07 -10.03
CA GLN A 427 10.43 -22.28 -10.59
C GLN A 427 9.83 -23.58 -10.06
N THR A 428 9.05 -23.54 -8.99
CA THR A 428 8.36 -24.69 -8.41
C THR A 428 6.91 -24.83 -8.87
N ALA A 429 6.37 -23.88 -9.64
CA ALA A 429 5.10 -24.02 -10.32
C ALA A 429 5.34 -24.60 -11.73
N PRO A 430 4.57 -25.62 -12.18
CA PRO A 430 4.74 -26.17 -13.52
C PRO A 430 4.60 -25.06 -14.56
N LEU A 431 5.56 -24.99 -15.47
CA LEU A 431 5.49 -24.16 -16.67
C LEU A 431 4.32 -24.69 -17.51
N TYR A 432 3.16 -24.05 -17.43
CA TYR A 432 2.13 -24.26 -18.44
C TYR A 432 2.68 -23.73 -19.76
N ALA A 433 2.89 -24.67 -20.70
CA ALA A 433 3.15 -24.34 -22.08
C ALA A 433 2.02 -23.44 -22.63
N PRO A 434 2.33 -22.42 -23.45
CA PRO A 434 1.29 -21.67 -24.12
C PRO A 434 0.55 -22.60 -25.07
N ALA A 435 -0.74 -22.79 -24.84
CA ALA A 435 -1.61 -23.32 -25.88
C ALA A 435 -1.74 -22.21 -26.95
N PHE A 436 -0.91 -22.27 -27.97
CA PHE A 436 -1.21 -21.67 -29.26
C PHE A 436 -1.93 -22.76 -30.09
N GLY A 437 -3.19 -22.54 -30.31
CA GLY A 437 -4.08 -23.15 -31.22
C GLY A 437 -5.09 -22.13 -31.66
#